data_02613e5ace42d46cb41b2543d99dd556
#
_entry.id   02613e5ace42d46cb41b2543d99dd556
#
_cell.length_a   1.000
_cell.length_b   1.000
_cell.length_c   1.000
_cell.angle_alpha   90.00
_cell.angle_beta   90.00
_cell.angle_gamma   90.00
#
_symmetry.space_group_name_H-M   'P 1'
#
loop_
_entity.id
_entity.type
_entity.pdbx_description
1 polymer ?
#
loop_
_entity_poly.entity_id
_entity_poly.type
_entity_poly.pdbx_seq_one_letter_code
_entity_poly.pdbx_strand_id
1 'polypeptide(L)'
;MTTLLITAYFGPILIITLVEMLKENSLKKVCVGTVWNYYKECLIGATLVLLITEVIKVVMGEPRPHFLDSCDPDANRNCTQGTLVFDYNCTNTGLSNFFRTDITRSFPSGHTSVSLFIALYCSVSKFI
;
A
#
# COMPACT_ATOMS: atom_id res chain seq x y z
N MET A 1 4.85 8.79 -0.34
CA MET A 1 5.06 7.72 0.65
C MET A 1 4.78 8.19 2.08
N THR A 2 5.28 9.33 2.49
CA THR A 2 5.06 9.92 3.83
C THR A 2 3.58 10.16 4.19
N THR A 3 2.79 10.69 3.26
CA THR A 3 1.36 10.93 3.47
C THR A 3 0.57 9.64 3.72
N LEU A 4 0.88 8.56 3.01
CA LEU A 4 0.26 7.25 3.25
C LEU A 4 0.57 6.72 4.65
N LEU A 5 1.81 6.82 5.09
CA LEU A 5 2.20 6.38 6.42
C LEU A 5 1.46 7.19 7.49
N ILE A 6 1.40 8.50 7.35
CA ILE A 6 0.68 9.37 8.29
C ILE A 6 -0.81 8.98 8.35
N THR A 7 -1.48 8.84 7.21
CA THR A 7 -2.90 8.47 7.18
C THR A 7 -3.16 7.06 7.68
N ALA A 8 -2.28 6.11 7.42
CA ALA A 8 -2.39 4.73 7.89
C ALA A 8 -2.21 4.59 9.41
N TYR A 9 -1.36 5.44 10.03
CA TYR A 9 -1.14 5.39 11.48
C TYR A 9 -2.14 6.24 12.25
N PHE A 10 -2.44 7.46 11.80
CA PHE A 10 -3.31 8.38 12.54
C PHE A 10 -4.80 8.25 12.19
N GLY A 11 -5.13 7.84 10.96
CA GLY A 11 -6.51 7.65 10.53
C GLY A 11 -7.29 6.67 11.39
N PRO A 12 -6.81 5.45 11.64
CA PRO A 12 -7.51 4.45 12.44
C PRO A 12 -7.77 4.89 13.88
N ILE A 13 -6.81 5.54 14.54
CA ILE A 13 -6.99 5.99 15.92
C ILE A 13 -8.10 7.05 16.02
N LEU A 14 -8.17 7.96 15.05
CA LEU A 14 -9.21 8.98 14.98
C LEU A 14 -10.58 8.36 14.75
N ILE A 15 -10.69 7.42 13.81
CA ILE A 15 -11.95 6.72 13.50
C ILE A 15 -12.42 5.89 14.68
N ILE A 16 -11.52 5.08 15.29
CA ILE A 16 -11.86 4.24 16.44
C ILE A 16 -12.33 5.10 17.63
N THR A 17 -11.61 6.19 17.91
CA THR A 17 -12.00 7.12 18.99
C THR A 17 -13.36 7.76 18.72
N LEU A 18 -13.62 8.19 17.48
CA LEU A 18 -14.90 8.78 17.09
C LEU A 18 -16.06 7.79 17.26
N VAL A 19 -15.86 6.55 16.82
CA VAL A 19 -16.85 5.47 16.94
C VAL A 19 -17.17 5.17 18.40
N GLU A 20 -16.13 5.07 19.25
CA GLU A 20 -16.31 4.82 20.69
C GLU A 20 -17.01 5.99 21.40
N MET A 21 -16.71 7.22 20.99
CA MET A 21 -17.43 8.40 21.47
C MET A 21 -18.92 8.39 21.11
N LEU A 22 -19.25 7.97 19.89
CA LEU A 22 -20.65 7.89 19.45
C LEU A 22 -21.41 6.77 20.16
N LYS A 23 -20.74 5.66 20.47
CA LYS A 23 -21.30 4.52 21.19
C LYS A 23 -21.63 4.89 22.66
N GLU A 24 -20.75 5.58 23.34
CA GLU A 24 -20.86 5.91 24.75
C GLU A 24 -21.56 7.26 25.04
N ASN A 25 -21.92 8.02 24.01
CA ASN A 25 -22.51 9.38 24.11
C ASN A 25 -21.71 10.36 24.99
N SER A 26 -20.48 10.06 25.35
CA SER A 26 -19.64 10.93 26.19
C SER A 26 -18.16 10.60 26.08
N LEU A 27 -17.34 11.61 25.84
CA LEU A 27 -15.86 11.51 25.89
C LEU A 27 -15.32 10.96 27.21
N LYS A 28 -16.01 11.24 28.32
CA LYS A 28 -15.56 10.82 29.68
C LYS A 28 -15.71 9.32 29.93
N LYS A 29 -16.51 8.62 29.13
CA LYS A 29 -16.74 7.17 29.26
C LYS A 29 -15.92 6.35 28.30
N VAL A 30 -15.23 6.97 27.33
CA VAL A 30 -14.37 6.26 26.39
C VAL A 30 -13.24 5.55 27.15
N CYS A 31 -13.25 4.23 27.08
CA CYS A 31 -12.21 3.43 27.73
C CYS A 31 -10.94 3.46 26.87
N VAL A 32 -9.93 4.21 27.31
CA VAL A 32 -8.64 4.35 26.61
C VAL A 32 -7.99 2.98 26.36
N GLY A 33 -8.15 2.03 27.29
CA GLY A 33 -7.65 0.67 27.12
C GLY A 33 -8.28 -0.09 25.94
N THR A 34 -9.59 0.08 25.76
CA THR A 34 -10.33 -0.54 24.65
C THR A 34 -9.88 0.05 23.32
N VAL A 35 -9.84 1.37 23.20
CA VAL A 35 -9.34 2.06 21.99
C VAL A 35 -7.92 1.64 21.66
N TRP A 36 -7.05 1.54 22.66
CA TRP A 36 -5.67 1.11 22.49
C TRP A 36 -5.54 -0.32 21.99
N ASN A 37 -6.38 -1.24 22.47
CA ASN A 37 -6.36 -2.63 22.02
C ASN A 37 -6.79 -2.74 20.55
N TYR A 38 -7.91 -2.13 20.16
CA TYR A 38 -8.34 -2.10 18.76
C TYR A 38 -7.31 -1.45 17.85
N TYR A 39 -6.68 -0.37 18.30
CA TYR A 39 -5.64 0.30 17.53
C TYR A 39 -4.41 -0.60 17.30
N LYS A 40 -3.93 -1.30 18.32
CA LYS A 40 -2.81 -2.25 18.17
C LYS A 40 -3.13 -3.36 17.17
N GLU A 41 -4.31 -3.95 17.25
CA GLU A 41 -4.74 -4.99 16.32
C GLU A 41 -4.82 -4.47 14.88
N CYS A 42 -5.36 -3.27 14.70
CA CYS A 42 -5.39 -2.60 13.41
C CYS A 42 -3.99 -2.37 12.83
N LEU A 43 -3.04 -1.91 13.64
CA LEU A 43 -1.65 -1.71 13.23
C LEU A 43 -0.96 -3.01 12.82
N ILE A 44 -1.14 -4.07 13.60
CA ILE A 44 -0.56 -5.38 13.29
C ILE A 44 -1.12 -5.88 11.94
N GLY A 45 -2.43 -5.82 11.76
CA GLY A 45 -3.07 -6.21 10.50
C GLY A 45 -2.62 -5.37 9.30
N ALA A 46 -2.55 -4.05 9.44
CA ALA A 46 -2.06 -3.15 8.40
C ALA A 46 -0.61 -3.44 8.01
N THR A 47 0.24 -3.74 9.00
CA THR A 47 1.63 -4.12 8.76
C THR A 47 1.74 -5.43 8.00
N LEU A 48 0.95 -6.44 8.35
CA LEU A 48 0.90 -7.71 7.63
C LEU A 48 0.43 -7.54 6.19
N VAL A 49 -0.61 -6.73 5.97
CA VAL A 49 -1.10 -6.41 4.61
C VAL A 49 -0.01 -5.74 3.77
N LEU A 50 0.74 -4.79 4.36
CA LEU A 50 1.87 -4.15 3.67
C LEU A 50 2.96 -5.15 3.30
N LEU A 51 3.36 -6.02 4.23
CA LEU A 51 4.37 -7.05 3.97
C LEU A 51 3.96 -7.99 2.82
N ILE A 52 2.73 -8.49 2.87
CA ILE A 52 2.18 -9.37 1.83
C ILE A 52 2.14 -8.61 0.48
N THR A 53 1.70 -7.36 0.48
CA THR A 53 1.63 -6.53 -0.73
C THR A 53 3.02 -6.34 -1.35
N GLU A 54 4.06 -6.08 -0.54
CA GLU A 54 5.43 -5.93 -1.06
C GLU A 54 5.98 -7.23 -1.62
N VAL A 55 5.70 -8.38 -0.99
CA VAL A 55 6.08 -9.69 -1.53
C VAL A 55 5.42 -9.94 -2.89
N ILE A 56 4.11 -9.69 -3.00
CA ILE A 56 3.38 -9.88 -4.26
C ILE A 56 3.92 -8.95 -5.35
N LYS A 57 4.26 -7.69 -5.05
CA LYS A 57 4.87 -6.77 -6.01
C LYS A 57 6.17 -7.30 -6.59
N VAL A 58 7.00 -7.92 -5.75
CA VAL A 58 8.27 -8.52 -6.20
C VAL A 58 8.02 -9.71 -7.13
N VAL A 59 7.03 -10.54 -6.80
CA VAL A 59 6.69 -11.75 -7.58
C VAL A 59 6.05 -11.38 -8.91
N MET A 60 5.14 -10.40 -8.92
CA MET A 60 4.41 -10.00 -10.14
C MET A 60 5.28 -9.23 -11.12
N GLY A 61 6.20 -8.38 -10.63
CA GLY A 61 7.16 -7.66 -11.46
C GLY A 61 6.53 -6.75 -12.54
N GLU A 62 5.32 -6.26 -12.32
CA GLU A 62 4.57 -5.52 -13.33
C GLU A 62 5.13 -4.10 -13.55
N PRO A 63 5.45 -3.70 -14.79
CA PRO A 63 6.02 -2.39 -15.08
C PRO A 63 5.02 -1.25 -14.81
N ARG A 64 5.54 -0.11 -14.37
CA ARG A 64 4.75 1.12 -14.20
C ARG A 64 4.49 1.81 -15.55
N PRO A 65 3.45 2.67 -15.64
CA PRO A 65 3.13 3.37 -16.89
C PRO A 65 4.29 4.16 -17.51
N HIS A 66 5.19 4.72 -16.69
CA HIS A 66 6.38 5.45 -17.13
C HIS A 66 7.64 4.59 -17.33
N PHE A 67 7.48 3.26 -17.31
CA PHE A 67 8.59 2.32 -17.45
C PHE A 67 9.36 2.52 -18.76
N LEU A 68 8.65 2.66 -19.88
CA LEU A 68 9.28 2.84 -21.20
C LEU A 68 10.11 4.11 -21.27
N ASP A 69 9.60 5.22 -20.75
CA ASP A 69 10.30 6.52 -20.75
C ASP A 69 11.53 6.50 -19.82
N SER A 70 11.44 5.77 -18.71
CA SER A 70 12.51 5.74 -17.70
C SER A 70 13.59 4.73 -18.02
N CYS A 71 13.23 3.55 -18.49
CA CYS A 71 14.14 2.44 -18.78
C CYS A 71 14.74 2.54 -20.19
N ASP A 72 13.96 3.04 -21.17
CA ASP A 72 14.29 2.99 -22.61
C ASP A 72 14.85 1.61 -22.99
N PRO A 73 14.02 0.54 -22.88
CA PRO A 73 14.51 -0.82 -23.08
C PRO A 73 14.98 -1.02 -24.52
N ASP A 74 16.12 -1.71 -24.68
CA ASP A 74 16.72 -2.03 -25.98
C ASP A 74 15.74 -2.79 -26.90
N ALA A 75 14.93 -3.65 -26.31
CA ALA A 75 13.90 -4.40 -27.02
C ALA A 75 12.83 -3.51 -27.68
N ASN A 76 12.55 -2.31 -27.14
CA ASN A 76 11.55 -1.40 -27.71
C ASN A 76 11.88 -0.93 -29.13
N ARG A 77 13.16 -0.96 -29.52
CA ARG A 77 13.62 -0.55 -30.86
C ARG A 77 13.35 -1.59 -31.95
N ASN A 78 13.22 -2.86 -31.57
CA ASN A 78 13.12 -3.99 -32.50
C ASN A 78 11.83 -4.83 -32.31
N CYS A 79 10.91 -4.42 -31.43
CA CYS A 79 9.67 -5.14 -31.20
C CYS A 79 8.67 -4.95 -32.31
N THR A 80 8.06 -6.04 -32.77
CA THR A 80 6.84 -6.02 -33.58
C THR A 80 5.61 -5.98 -32.67
N GLN A 81 4.57 -5.32 -33.14
CA GLN A 81 3.33 -5.18 -32.39
C GLN A 81 2.74 -6.57 -32.02
N GLY A 82 2.49 -6.79 -30.73
CA GLY A 82 1.90 -8.03 -30.22
C GLY A 82 2.92 -9.08 -29.73
N THR A 83 4.24 -8.81 -29.78
CA THR A 83 5.25 -9.70 -29.20
C THR A 83 5.43 -9.44 -27.72
N LEU A 84 5.51 -10.53 -26.93
CA LEU A 84 5.86 -10.47 -25.50
C LEU A 84 7.38 -10.54 -25.39
N VAL A 85 7.97 -9.57 -24.70
CA VAL A 85 9.41 -9.52 -24.43
C VAL A 85 9.62 -9.77 -22.95
N PHE A 86 10.36 -10.83 -22.64
CA PHE A 86 10.69 -11.22 -21.26
C PHE A 86 12.05 -10.71 -20.82
N ASP A 87 13.01 -10.61 -21.76
CA ASP A 87 14.36 -10.14 -21.48
C ASP A 87 14.59 -8.78 -22.11
N TYR A 88 14.99 -7.81 -21.30
CA TYR A 88 15.32 -6.45 -21.75
C TYR A 88 16.43 -5.84 -20.89
N ASN A 89 17.21 -4.95 -21.48
CA ASN A 89 18.17 -4.13 -20.76
C ASN A 89 17.76 -2.66 -20.85
N CYS A 90 17.81 -1.96 -19.71
CA CYS A 90 17.60 -0.52 -19.70
C CYS A 90 18.81 0.18 -20.30
N THR A 91 18.62 0.95 -21.37
CA THR A 91 19.69 1.72 -22.00
C THR A 91 19.99 3.02 -21.25
N ASN A 92 19.05 3.51 -20.44
CA ASN A 92 19.25 4.69 -19.62
C ASN A 92 20.19 4.39 -18.43
N THR A 93 21.44 4.81 -18.56
CA THR A 93 22.50 4.60 -17.54
C THR A 93 22.39 5.54 -16.33
N GLY A 94 21.59 6.59 -16.41
CA GLY A 94 21.41 7.56 -15.33
C GLY A 94 20.50 7.11 -14.20
N LEU A 95 19.83 5.94 -14.33
CA LEU A 95 18.94 5.42 -13.29
C LEU A 95 19.73 4.75 -12.15
N SER A 96 19.43 5.15 -10.91
CA SER A 96 19.91 4.43 -9.73
C SER A 96 19.30 3.02 -9.66
N ASN A 97 20.02 2.06 -9.07
CA ASN A 97 19.53 0.68 -8.89
C ASN A 97 18.20 0.63 -8.13
N PHE A 98 18.00 1.52 -7.16
CA PHE A 98 16.75 1.64 -6.42
C PHE A 98 15.58 2.00 -7.37
N PHE A 99 15.79 2.98 -8.25
CA PHE A 99 14.75 3.42 -9.18
C PHE A 99 14.41 2.34 -10.21
N ARG A 100 15.42 1.62 -10.73
CA ARG A 100 15.23 0.47 -11.63
C ARG A 100 14.31 -0.60 -11.01
N THR A 101 14.50 -0.88 -9.73
CA THR A 101 13.67 -1.86 -9.02
C THR A 101 12.27 -1.34 -8.77
N ASP A 102 12.10 -0.04 -8.54
CA ASP A 102 10.80 0.57 -8.24
C ASP A 102 9.90 0.66 -9.48
N ILE A 103 10.46 0.91 -10.67
CA ILE A 103 9.67 1.01 -11.93
C ILE A 103 9.03 -0.30 -12.38
N THR A 104 9.46 -1.44 -11.84
CA THR A 104 8.89 -2.78 -12.10
C THR A 104 7.97 -3.28 -11.00
N ARG A 105 7.53 -2.42 -10.07
CA ARG A 105 6.69 -2.80 -8.93
C ARG A 105 5.39 -2.00 -8.90
N SER A 106 4.55 -2.20 -9.92
CA SER A 106 3.29 -1.48 -10.09
C SER A 106 2.15 -2.09 -9.29
N PHE A 107 1.98 -3.40 -9.36
CA PHE A 107 0.85 -4.12 -8.81
C PHE A 107 1.26 -5.13 -7.72
N PRO A 108 0.45 -5.30 -6.66
CA PRO A 108 -0.73 -4.52 -6.30
C PRO A 108 -0.40 -3.17 -5.64
N SER A 109 -1.37 -2.24 -5.65
CA SER A 109 -1.20 -0.93 -5.01
C SER A 109 -1.22 -1.03 -3.50
N GLY A 110 -0.13 -0.62 -2.84
CA GLY A 110 -0.04 -0.58 -1.38
C GLY A 110 -1.05 0.39 -0.74
N HIS A 111 -1.32 1.51 -1.40
CA HIS A 111 -2.33 2.47 -0.94
C HIS A 111 -3.72 1.84 -0.89
N THR A 112 -4.11 1.18 -1.96
CA THR A 112 -5.43 0.52 -2.06
C THR A 112 -5.56 -0.62 -1.06
N SER A 113 -4.53 -1.47 -0.94
CA SER A 113 -4.55 -2.63 -0.02
C SER A 113 -4.72 -2.19 1.44
N VAL A 114 -3.95 -1.20 1.88
CA VAL A 114 -4.03 -0.69 3.25
C VAL A 114 -5.34 0.05 3.51
N SER A 115 -5.79 0.90 2.58
CA SER A 115 -7.04 1.63 2.73
C SER A 115 -8.24 0.70 2.81
N LEU A 116 -8.28 -0.34 1.97
CA LEU A 116 -9.33 -1.36 2.01
C LEU A 116 -9.33 -2.13 3.33
N PHE A 117 -8.14 -2.55 3.80
CA PHE A 117 -8.01 -3.22 5.08
C PHE A 117 -8.54 -2.37 6.23
N ILE A 118 -8.13 -1.09 6.32
CA ILE A 118 -8.56 -0.18 7.38
C ILE A 118 -10.09 0.04 7.32
N ALA A 119 -10.65 0.22 6.12
CA ALA A 119 -12.09 0.39 5.95
C ALA A 119 -12.88 -0.83 6.42
N LEU A 120 -12.44 -2.03 6.05
CA LEU A 120 -13.07 -3.29 6.48
C LEU A 120 -12.92 -3.50 7.99
N TYR A 121 -11.73 -3.29 8.54
CA TYR A 121 -11.46 -3.43 9.97
C TYR A 121 -12.36 -2.50 10.79
N CYS A 122 -12.42 -1.22 10.44
CA CYS A 122 -13.27 -0.26 11.14
C CYS A 122 -14.77 -0.57 10.99
N SER A 123 -15.18 -1.15 9.86
CA SER A 123 -16.57 -1.54 9.65
C SER A 123 -16.96 -2.73 10.54
N VAL A 124 -16.12 -3.75 10.59
CA VAL A 124 -16.36 -4.95 11.41
C VAL A 124 -16.28 -4.63 12.90
N SER A 125 -15.32 -3.83 13.33
CA SER A 125 -15.16 -3.42 14.75
C SER A 125 -16.37 -2.64 15.30
N LYS A 126 -17.24 -2.14 14.42
CA LYS A 126 -18.53 -1.52 14.84
C LYS A 126 -19.58 -2.54 15.27
N PHE A 127 -19.48 -3.80 14.81
CA PHE A 127 -20.50 -4.82 15.04
C PHE A 127 -20.16 -5.75 16.21
N ILE A 128 -18.97 -5.66 16.77
CA ILE A 128 -18.51 -6.38 17.95
C ILE A 128 -18.53 -5.45 19.18
#